data_feb86163acda126bd65c45bd2fe87e67
#
_entry.id   feb86163acda126bd65c45bd2fe87e67
#
_cell.length_a   1.000
_cell.length_b   1.000
_cell.length_c   1.000
_cell.angle_alpha   90.00
_cell.angle_beta   90.00
_cell.angle_gamma   90.00
#
_symmetry.space_group_name_H-M   'P 1'
#
loop_
_entity.id
_entity.type
_entity.pdbx_description
1 polymer ?
#
loop_
_entity_poly.entity_id
_entity_poly.type
_entity_poly.pdbx_seq_one_letter_code
_entity_poly.pdbx_strand_id
1 'polypeptide(L)'
;IRGTTDFMIEDVLFLLYATLAGMAVYFPMLFRMKFRFTNKQLLCGSAIVLAVCNVLTMHCQSMPVLMIVCFIAGMAKIQGTFECMSNIQLWITPRRDFAVFFPVLHIILLTAIEGSGWLAAWFGHHFTWQMMHVFTIGTMLFVLLTQVIFCRPFCPMPQRLSLKGIDFQGALLICGLMLVVSYIVVYGDYFMWFDTLRIRILS
;
A
#
# COMPACT_ATOMS: atom_id res chain seq x y z
N ILE A 1 8.43 -16.26 -4.91
CA ILE A 1 7.46 -16.89 -4.01
C ILE A 1 7.02 -18.23 -4.58
N ARG A 2 6.74 -18.31 -5.89
CA ARG A 2 6.40 -19.59 -6.55
C ARG A 2 7.62 -20.51 -6.57
N GLY A 3 7.51 -21.70 -5.98
CA GLY A 3 8.59 -22.70 -5.94
C GLY A 3 9.33 -22.82 -4.60
N THR A 4 9.08 -21.89 -3.66
CA THR A 4 9.62 -21.95 -2.29
C THR A 4 8.53 -21.97 -1.22
N THR A 5 7.29 -21.68 -1.60
CA THR A 5 6.09 -21.74 -0.76
C THR A 5 5.00 -22.48 -1.54
N ASP A 6 4.13 -23.19 -0.84
CA ASP A 6 2.99 -23.94 -1.42
C ASP A 6 1.86 -23.04 -1.95
N PHE A 7 2.14 -21.72 -2.16
CA PHE A 7 1.15 -20.76 -2.65
C PHE A 7 0.95 -20.86 -4.16
N MET A 8 -0.30 -20.89 -4.57
CA MET A 8 -0.70 -20.78 -5.97
C MET A 8 -0.53 -19.32 -6.47
N ILE A 9 -0.52 -19.13 -7.79
CA ILE A 9 -0.46 -17.77 -8.38
C ILE A 9 -1.69 -16.97 -7.94
N GLU A 10 -2.83 -17.61 -7.90
CA GLU A 10 -4.11 -17.05 -7.47
C GLU A 10 -4.04 -16.48 -6.06
N ASP A 11 -3.38 -17.19 -5.14
CA ASP A 11 -3.18 -16.70 -3.77
C ASP A 11 -2.35 -15.41 -3.74
N VAL A 12 -1.29 -15.35 -4.51
CA VAL A 12 -0.43 -14.14 -4.60
C VAL A 12 -1.18 -12.97 -5.20
N LEU A 13 -1.98 -13.21 -6.24
CA LEU A 13 -2.84 -12.17 -6.85
C LEU A 13 -3.90 -11.69 -5.84
N PHE A 14 -4.49 -12.59 -5.07
CA PHE A 14 -5.48 -12.22 -4.07
C PHE A 14 -4.88 -11.37 -2.94
N LEU A 15 -3.63 -11.63 -2.52
CA LEU A 15 -2.90 -10.77 -1.58
C LEU A 15 -2.68 -9.34 -2.13
N LEU A 16 -2.44 -9.22 -3.45
CA LEU A 16 -2.36 -7.91 -4.10
C LEU A 16 -3.69 -7.15 -3.99
N TYR A 17 -4.81 -7.82 -4.26
CA TYR A 17 -6.15 -7.22 -4.12
C TYR A 17 -6.49 -6.88 -2.67
N ALA A 18 -6.06 -7.68 -1.70
CA ALA A 18 -6.19 -7.33 -0.28
C ALA A 18 -5.43 -6.02 0.05
N THR A 19 -4.26 -5.82 -0.53
CA THR A 19 -3.51 -4.56 -0.40
C THR A 19 -4.28 -3.37 -1.00
N LEU A 20 -4.85 -3.54 -2.19
CA LEU A 20 -5.65 -2.49 -2.84
C LEU A 20 -6.93 -2.17 -2.05
N ALA A 21 -7.59 -3.17 -1.49
CA ALA A 21 -8.75 -2.97 -0.61
C ALA A 21 -8.38 -2.17 0.65
N GLY A 22 -7.22 -2.44 1.24
CA GLY A 22 -6.67 -1.67 2.36
C GLY A 22 -6.45 -0.19 1.99
N MET A 23 -5.91 0.09 0.80
CA MET A 23 -5.76 1.44 0.29
C MET A 23 -7.12 2.14 0.14
N ALA A 24 -8.12 1.47 -0.43
CA ALA A 24 -9.45 2.03 -0.67
C ALA A 24 -10.16 2.40 0.64
N VAL A 25 -10.13 1.53 1.64
CA VAL A 25 -10.75 1.77 2.95
C VAL A 25 -10.11 2.95 3.69
N TYR A 26 -8.81 3.10 3.57
CA TYR A 26 -8.09 4.16 4.27
C TYR A 26 -8.25 5.54 3.61
N PHE A 27 -8.59 5.59 2.34
CA PHE A 27 -8.68 6.84 1.57
C PHE A 27 -9.54 7.94 2.23
N PRO A 28 -10.74 7.66 2.78
CA PRO A 28 -11.54 8.67 3.47
C PRO A 28 -10.90 9.22 4.75
N MET A 29 -10.06 8.42 5.42
CA MET A 29 -9.37 8.82 6.64
C MET A 29 -8.12 9.67 6.38
N LEU A 30 -7.54 9.56 5.20
CA LEU A 30 -6.25 10.12 4.82
C LEU A 30 -6.16 11.63 5.09
N PHE A 31 -7.15 12.41 4.63
CA PHE A 31 -7.19 13.85 4.85
C PHE A 31 -7.37 14.22 6.32
N ARG A 32 -8.13 13.42 7.07
CA ARG A 32 -8.38 13.68 8.50
C ARG A 32 -7.15 13.45 9.34
N MET A 33 -6.37 12.42 9.03
CA MET A 33 -5.09 12.17 9.69
C MET A 33 -4.10 13.32 9.48
N LYS A 34 -4.09 13.92 8.31
CA LYS A 34 -3.22 15.06 7.97
C LYS A 34 -3.51 16.32 8.80
N PHE A 35 -4.74 16.54 9.25
CA PHE A 35 -5.08 17.67 10.10
C PHE A 35 -4.67 17.46 11.57
N ARG A 36 -4.42 16.23 11.98
CA ARG A 36 -4.07 15.92 13.38
C ARG A 36 -2.59 15.70 13.58
N PHE A 37 -1.95 15.02 12.65
CA PHE A 37 -0.56 14.62 12.75
C PHE A 37 0.32 15.47 11.81
N THR A 38 1.59 15.61 12.17
CA THR A 38 2.55 16.24 11.28
C THR A 38 2.91 15.32 10.12
N ASN A 39 3.29 15.90 8.97
CA ASN A 39 3.75 15.14 7.81
C ASN A 39 4.89 14.16 8.18
N LYS A 40 5.80 14.60 9.05
CA LYS A 40 6.91 13.77 9.56
C LYS A 40 6.39 12.56 10.33
N GLN A 41 5.44 12.74 11.24
CA GLN A 41 4.86 11.64 12.02
C GLN A 41 4.11 10.63 11.13
N LEU A 42 3.33 11.11 10.17
CA LEU A 42 2.58 10.27 9.25
C LEU A 42 3.51 9.46 8.34
N LEU A 43 4.55 10.09 7.80
CA LEU A 43 5.49 9.40 6.92
C LEU A 43 6.36 8.40 7.70
N CYS A 44 6.89 8.78 8.87
CA CYS A 44 7.63 7.85 9.72
C CYS A 44 6.75 6.68 10.19
N GLY A 45 5.51 6.98 10.62
CA GLY A 45 4.55 5.95 11.03
C GLY A 45 4.23 4.95 9.91
N SER A 46 3.96 5.45 8.71
CA SER A 46 3.71 4.58 7.55
C SER A 46 4.92 3.72 7.20
N ALA A 47 6.14 4.27 7.24
CA ALA A 47 7.37 3.53 6.96
C ALA A 47 7.63 2.43 8.02
N ILE A 48 7.39 2.72 9.30
CA ILE A 48 7.51 1.72 10.38
C ILE A 48 6.50 0.59 10.18
N VAL A 49 5.23 0.92 9.93
CA VAL A 49 4.19 -0.10 9.69
C VAL A 49 4.54 -0.96 8.47
N LEU A 50 5.02 -0.36 7.38
CA LEU A 50 5.44 -1.10 6.19
C LEU A 50 6.65 -2.01 6.47
N ALA A 51 7.64 -1.55 7.24
CA ALA A 51 8.77 -2.37 7.62
C ALA A 51 8.33 -3.58 8.46
N VAL A 52 7.46 -3.37 9.45
CA VAL A 52 6.88 -4.45 10.27
C VAL A 52 6.08 -5.43 9.42
N CYS A 53 5.22 -4.94 8.52
CA CYS A 53 4.45 -5.79 7.60
C CYS A 53 5.37 -6.63 6.70
N ASN A 54 6.48 -6.07 6.20
CA ASN A 54 7.46 -6.82 5.39
C ASN A 54 8.15 -7.92 6.20
N VAL A 55 8.52 -7.65 7.47
CA VAL A 55 9.09 -8.68 8.36
C VAL A 55 8.06 -9.79 8.61
N LEU A 56 6.82 -9.44 8.89
CA LEU A 56 5.76 -10.44 9.09
C LEU A 56 5.52 -11.28 7.83
N THR A 57 5.53 -10.68 6.65
CA THR A 57 5.36 -11.40 5.37
C THR A 57 6.51 -12.38 5.13
N MET A 58 7.74 -12.08 5.57
CA MET A 58 8.87 -13.02 5.45
C MET A 58 8.69 -14.29 6.29
N HIS A 59 8.06 -14.18 7.47
CA HIS A 59 7.97 -15.26 8.44
C HIS A 59 6.63 -16.00 8.44
N CYS A 60 5.55 -15.35 7.99
CA CYS A 60 4.23 -15.95 7.97
C CYS A 60 3.98 -16.76 6.71
N GLN A 61 3.48 -18.00 6.89
CA GLN A 61 3.07 -18.88 5.79
C GLN A 61 1.55 -19.11 5.73
N SER A 62 0.80 -18.60 6.70
CA SER A 62 -0.65 -18.77 6.72
C SER A 62 -1.35 -17.70 5.87
N MET A 63 -2.16 -18.12 4.91
CA MET A 63 -2.89 -17.24 3.98
C MET A 63 -3.76 -16.19 4.69
N PRO A 64 -4.58 -16.53 5.72
CA PRO A 64 -5.40 -15.52 6.38
C PRO A 64 -4.59 -14.41 7.06
N VAL A 65 -3.46 -14.75 7.67
CA VAL A 65 -2.57 -13.77 8.33
C VAL A 65 -1.93 -12.88 7.30
N LEU A 66 -1.46 -13.43 6.17
CA LEU A 66 -0.90 -12.65 5.07
C LEU A 66 -1.92 -11.66 4.48
N MET A 67 -3.18 -12.05 4.35
CA MET A 67 -4.25 -11.15 3.90
C MET A 67 -4.40 -9.94 4.82
N ILE A 68 -4.44 -10.16 6.14
CA ILE A 68 -4.55 -9.08 7.13
C ILE A 68 -3.31 -8.18 7.07
N VAL A 69 -2.12 -8.77 7.00
CA VAL A 69 -0.86 -8.02 6.88
C VAL A 69 -0.81 -7.19 5.60
N CYS A 70 -1.21 -7.77 4.46
CA CYS A 70 -1.28 -7.05 3.19
C CYS A 70 -2.32 -5.92 3.20
N PHE A 71 -3.46 -6.14 3.84
CA PHE A 71 -4.48 -5.11 4.02
C PHE A 71 -3.95 -3.92 4.84
N ILE A 72 -3.30 -4.17 5.97
CA ILE A 72 -2.67 -3.12 6.80
C ILE A 72 -1.54 -2.44 6.03
N ALA A 73 -0.73 -3.19 5.31
CA ALA A 73 0.32 -2.63 4.45
C ALA A 73 -0.27 -1.71 3.37
N GLY A 74 -1.44 -2.05 2.81
CA GLY A 74 -2.16 -1.20 1.87
C GLY A 74 -2.53 0.16 2.48
N MET A 75 -3.08 0.17 3.69
CA MET A 75 -3.40 1.40 4.43
C MET A 75 -2.15 2.26 4.64
N ALA A 76 -1.04 1.66 5.05
CA ALA A 76 0.21 2.38 5.27
C ALA A 76 0.84 2.89 3.96
N LYS A 77 0.73 2.13 2.86
CA LYS A 77 1.22 2.54 1.53
C LYS A 77 0.53 3.80 1.04
N ILE A 78 -0.80 3.86 1.09
CA ILE A 78 -1.54 5.05 0.62
C ILE A 78 -1.19 6.28 1.45
N GLN A 79 -1.06 6.14 2.78
CA GLN A 79 -0.65 7.23 3.66
C GLN A 79 0.75 7.74 3.32
N GLY A 80 1.73 6.85 3.20
CA GLY A 80 3.11 7.20 2.85
C GLY A 80 3.21 7.86 1.49
N THR A 81 2.55 7.32 0.47
CA THR A 81 2.51 7.89 -0.88
C THR A 81 1.93 9.31 -0.87
N PHE A 82 0.83 9.52 -0.15
CA PHE A 82 0.19 10.83 -0.08
C PHE A 82 1.09 11.88 0.60
N GLU A 83 1.78 11.51 1.68
CA GLU A 83 2.72 12.41 2.35
C GLU A 83 3.96 12.70 1.50
N CYS A 84 4.48 11.71 0.79
CA CYS A 84 5.56 11.92 -0.18
C CYS A 84 5.16 12.89 -1.29
N MET A 85 3.98 12.70 -1.90
CA MET A 85 3.46 13.61 -2.92
C MET A 85 3.29 15.03 -2.40
N SER A 86 2.76 15.18 -1.18
CA SER A 86 2.60 16.49 -0.54
C SER A 86 3.94 17.19 -0.29
N ASN A 87 4.97 16.45 0.13
CA ASN A 87 6.30 16.98 0.34
C ASN A 87 6.96 17.39 -0.99
N ILE A 88 6.84 16.56 -2.03
CA ILE A 88 7.33 16.86 -3.38
C ILE A 88 6.66 18.13 -3.92
N GLN A 89 5.34 18.26 -3.73
CA GLN A 89 4.60 19.45 -4.16
C GLN A 89 5.13 20.72 -3.48
N LEU A 90 5.38 20.68 -2.18
CA LEU A 90 5.91 21.83 -1.44
C LEU A 90 7.32 22.24 -1.90
N TRP A 91 8.12 21.26 -2.33
CA TRP A 91 9.49 21.49 -2.79
C TRP A 91 9.57 22.02 -4.23
N ILE A 92 8.85 21.40 -5.16
CA ILE A 92 8.93 21.68 -6.60
C ILE A 92 8.08 22.90 -6.96
N THR A 93 6.91 23.05 -6.34
CA THR A 93 5.96 24.11 -6.66
C THR A 93 5.48 24.87 -5.42
N PRO A 94 6.35 25.70 -4.80
CA PRO A 94 5.96 26.48 -3.62
C PRO A 94 4.83 27.47 -3.91
N ARG A 95 4.68 27.90 -5.18
CA ARG A 95 3.57 28.74 -5.65
C ARG A 95 2.30 27.98 -6.01
N ARG A 96 2.26 26.66 -5.79
CA ARG A 96 1.14 25.76 -6.14
C ARG A 96 0.78 25.76 -7.63
N ASP A 97 1.77 25.86 -8.50
CA ASP A 97 1.57 25.74 -9.94
C ASP A 97 1.42 24.25 -10.31
N PHE A 98 0.18 23.84 -10.52
CA PHE A 98 -0.14 22.46 -10.87
C PHE A 98 0.31 22.05 -12.28
N ALA A 99 0.46 23.03 -13.20
CA ALA A 99 0.91 22.76 -14.56
C ALA A 99 2.35 22.23 -14.60
N VAL A 100 3.18 22.68 -13.67
CA VAL A 100 4.56 22.17 -13.52
C VAL A 100 4.61 20.94 -12.64
N PHE A 101 3.78 20.87 -11.60
CA PHE A 101 3.80 19.77 -10.65
C PHE A 101 3.40 18.41 -11.26
N PHE A 102 2.28 18.37 -11.99
CA PHE A 102 1.78 17.09 -12.51
C PHE A 102 2.71 16.40 -13.53
N PRO A 103 3.33 17.07 -14.50
CA PRO A 103 4.29 16.43 -15.40
C PRO A 103 5.49 15.83 -14.65
N VAL A 104 6.08 16.59 -13.71
CA VAL A 104 7.22 16.08 -12.92
C VAL A 104 6.82 14.89 -12.06
N LEU A 105 5.67 14.99 -11.38
CA LEU A 105 5.15 13.88 -10.59
C LEU A 105 4.90 12.63 -11.45
N HIS A 106 4.35 12.80 -12.65
CA HIS A 106 4.09 11.70 -13.57
C HIS A 106 5.38 10.98 -14.00
N ILE A 107 6.43 11.71 -14.32
CA ILE A 107 7.74 11.14 -14.66
C ILE A 107 8.29 10.35 -13.46
N ILE A 108 8.23 10.90 -12.24
CA ILE A 108 8.70 10.22 -11.03
C ILE A 108 7.91 8.92 -10.80
N LEU A 109 6.58 8.96 -10.93
CA LEU A 109 5.72 7.80 -10.72
C LEU A 109 5.97 6.70 -11.77
N LEU A 110 6.05 7.05 -13.05
CA LEU A 110 6.34 6.08 -14.10
C LEU A 110 7.71 5.45 -13.90
N THR A 111 8.74 6.25 -13.61
CA THR A 111 10.09 5.74 -13.35
C THR A 111 10.11 4.79 -12.15
N ALA A 112 9.34 5.11 -11.09
CA ALA A 112 9.23 4.25 -9.91
C ALA A 112 8.52 2.93 -10.22
N ILE A 113 7.45 2.95 -11.02
CA ILE A 113 6.69 1.75 -11.42
C ILE A 113 7.54 0.83 -12.28
N GLU A 114 8.10 1.36 -13.36
CA GLU A 114 8.94 0.59 -14.28
C GLU A 114 10.24 0.09 -13.58
N GLY A 115 10.87 0.98 -12.81
CA GLY A 115 12.07 0.64 -12.03
C GLY A 115 11.81 -0.44 -10.98
N SER A 116 10.64 -0.44 -10.34
CA SER A 116 10.28 -1.48 -9.38
C SER A 116 10.09 -2.85 -10.04
N GLY A 117 9.48 -2.89 -11.23
CA GLY A 117 9.32 -4.11 -12.03
C GLY A 117 10.67 -4.70 -12.46
N TRP A 118 11.54 -3.86 -12.98
CA TRP A 118 12.91 -4.25 -13.35
C TRP A 118 13.70 -4.77 -12.15
N LEU A 119 13.64 -4.05 -11.03
CA LEU A 119 14.32 -4.42 -9.79
C LEU A 119 13.81 -5.78 -9.26
N ALA A 120 12.50 -5.99 -9.27
CA ALA A 120 11.88 -7.25 -8.86
C ALA A 120 12.34 -8.43 -9.73
N ALA A 121 12.41 -8.24 -11.06
CA ALA A 121 12.91 -9.24 -11.99
C ALA A 121 14.41 -9.53 -11.75
N TRP A 122 15.21 -8.50 -11.54
CA TRP A 122 16.63 -8.64 -11.27
C TRP A 122 16.91 -9.41 -9.97
N PHE A 123 16.21 -9.06 -8.87
CA PHE A 123 16.30 -9.80 -7.61
C PHE A 123 15.81 -11.25 -7.75
N GLY A 124 14.73 -11.49 -8.48
CA GLY A 124 14.20 -12.82 -8.72
C GLY A 124 15.15 -13.72 -9.52
N HIS A 125 16.03 -13.13 -10.34
CA HIS A 125 16.98 -13.88 -11.16
C HIS A 125 18.30 -14.17 -10.43
N HIS A 126 18.79 -13.24 -9.59
CA HIS A 126 20.11 -13.33 -8.98
C HIS A 126 20.08 -13.71 -7.49
N PHE A 127 18.95 -13.50 -6.81
CA PHE A 127 18.81 -13.70 -5.38
C PHE A 127 17.55 -14.46 -5.03
N THR A 128 17.41 -14.82 -3.75
CA THR A 128 16.18 -15.39 -3.22
C THR A 128 15.12 -14.30 -3.01
N TRP A 129 13.82 -14.69 -3.06
CA TRP A 129 12.71 -13.76 -2.84
C TRP A 129 12.75 -13.04 -1.47
N GLN A 130 13.36 -13.66 -0.46
CA GLN A 130 13.54 -13.06 0.86
C GLN A 130 14.46 -11.83 0.82
N MET A 131 15.48 -11.83 -0.04
CA MET A 131 16.38 -10.68 -0.21
C MET A 131 15.66 -9.44 -0.73
N MET A 132 14.58 -9.59 -1.48
CA MET A 132 13.75 -8.48 -1.91
C MET A 132 13.03 -7.81 -0.72
N HIS A 133 12.56 -8.60 0.26
CA HIS A 133 12.00 -8.05 1.50
C HIS A 133 13.05 -7.34 2.35
N VAL A 134 14.25 -7.90 2.47
CA VAL A 134 15.38 -7.27 3.16
C VAL A 134 15.74 -5.93 2.51
N PHE A 135 15.80 -5.88 1.18
CA PHE A 135 16.03 -4.65 0.43
C PHE A 135 14.94 -3.60 0.70
N THR A 136 13.66 -4.02 0.70
CA THR A 136 12.53 -3.14 1.00
C THR A 136 12.61 -2.59 2.42
N ILE A 137 12.93 -3.42 3.41
CA ILE A 137 13.14 -2.99 4.80
C ILE A 137 14.30 -1.99 4.88
N GLY A 138 15.41 -2.26 4.22
CA GLY A 138 16.55 -1.33 4.14
C GLY A 138 16.17 0.02 3.56
N THR A 139 15.37 0.03 2.49
CA THR A 139 14.85 1.25 1.87
C THR A 139 13.92 2.01 2.84
N MET A 140 13.05 1.32 3.59
CA MET A 140 12.19 1.96 4.60
C MET A 140 12.99 2.55 5.74
N LEU A 141 14.03 1.87 6.21
CA LEU A 141 14.94 2.40 7.23
C LEU A 141 15.71 3.62 6.72
N PHE A 142 16.16 3.60 5.48
CA PHE A 142 16.79 4.77 4.85
C PHE A 142 15.84 5.96 4.77
N VAL A 143 14.59 5.74 4.38
CA VAL A 143 13.54 6.79 4.38
C VAL A 143 13.31 7.32 5.79
N LEU A 144 13.24 6.46 6.80
CA LEU A 144 13.11 6.88 8.20
C LEU A 144 14.27 7.77 8.65
N LEU A 145 15.50 7.37 8.39
CA LEU A 145 16.70 8.13 8.75
C LEU A 145 16.70 9.50 8.07
N THR A 146 16.43 9.56 6.77
CA THR A 146 16.38 10.83 6.03
C THR A 146 15.27 11.74 6.55
N GLN A 147 14.10 11.20 6.88
CA GLN A 147 13.00 11.97 7.46
C GLN A 147 13.34 12.51 8.86
N VAL A 148 13.98 11.71 9.69
CA VAL A 148 14.37 12.15 11.05
C VAL A 148 15.41 13.27 10.98
N ILE A 149 16.38 13.17 10.08
CA ILE A 149 17.51 14.10 9.99
C ILE A 149 17.14 15.39 9.25
N PHE A 150 16.50 15.28 8.08
CA PHE A 150 16.34 16.40 7.16
C PHE A 150 14.95 17.05 7.20
N CYS A 151 13.89 16.32 7.54
CA CYS A 151 12.55 16.89 7.46
C CYS A 151 12.13 17.59 8.74
N ARG A 152 11.69 18.85 8.56
CA ARG A 152 11.06 19.62 9.65
C ARG A 152 9.60 19.20 9.79
N PRO A 153 9.08 19.06 11.04
CA PRO A 153 7.67 18.74 11.25
C PRO A 153 6.81 19.92 10.79
N PHE A 154 5.87 19.64 9.90
CA PHE A 154 4.89 20.61 9.42
C PHE A 154 3.48 20.07 9.64
N CYS A 155 2.62 20.84 10.28
CA CYS A 155 1.21 20.54 10.43
C CYS A 155 0.41 21.72 9.87
N PRO A 156 -0.36 21.56 8.79
CA PRO A 156 -1.02 22.66 8.10
C PRO A 156 -2.06 23.38 8.95
N MET A 157 -2.81 22.63 9.76
CA MET A 157 -3.80 23.16 10.71
C MET A 157 -4.03 22.14 11.83
N PRO A 158 -3.60 22.41 13.08
CA PRO A 158 -3.84 21.49 14.19
C PRO A 158 -5.33 21.52 14.57
N GLN A 159 -6.08 20.56 14.08
CA GLN A 159 -7.48 20.35 14.45
C GLN A 159 -7.64 19.08 15.29
N ARG A 160 -8.67 19.04 16.12
CA ARG A 160 -9.03 17.81 16.83
C ARG A 160 -9.48 16.75 15.83
N LEU A 161 -8.99 15.53 15.99
CA LEU A 161 -9.41 14.40 15.17
C LEU A 161 -10.92 14.16 15.39
N SER A 162 -11.72 14.49 14.40
CA SER A 162 -13.15 14.21 14.40
C SER A 162 -13.45 13.13 13.38
N LEU A 163 -13.86 11.97 13.87
CA LEU A 163 -14.33 10.87 13.02
C LEU A 163 -15.80 11.04 12.59
N LYS A 164 -16.47 12.07 13.11
CA LYS A 164 -17.86 12.39 12.71
C LYS A 164 -17.90 12.79 11.23
N GLY A 165 -18.82 12.18 10.48
CA GLY A 165 -18.99 12.44 9.04
C GLY A 165 -18.05 11.65 8.13
N ILE A 166 -17.35 10.62 8.64
CA ILE A 166 -16.74 9.59 7.80
C ILE A 166 -17.76 8.46 7.66
N ASP A 167 -18.08 8.13 6.43
CA ASP A 167 -18.92 6.97 6.13
C ASP A 167 -18.09 5.68 6.20
N PHE A 168 -17.90 5.17 7.42
CA PHE A 168 -17.21 3.89 7.63
C PHE A 168 -18.00 2.72 7.06
N GLN A 169 -19.31 2.81 7.04
CA GLN A 169 -20.16 1.74 6.51
C GLN A 169 -19.99 1.65 4.99
N GLY A 170 -20.02 2.78 4.28
CA GLY A 170 -19.76 2.81 2.85
C GLY A 170 -18.35 2.34 2.51
N ALA A 171 -17.33 2.75 3.28
CA ALA A 171 -15.96 2.29 3.09
C ALA A 171 -15.81 0.78 3.27
N LEU A 172 -16.45 0.20 4.29
CA LEU A 172 -16.47 -1.26 4.51
C LEU A 172 -17.22 -2.01 3.42
N LEU A 173 -18.35 -1.49 2.94
CA LEU A 173 -19.12 -2.08 1.84
C LEU A 173 -18.29 -2.10 0.55
N ILE A 174 -17.62 -1.00 0.21
CA ILE A 174 -16.72 -0.94 -0.96
C ILE A 174 -15.59 -1.94 -0.81
N CYS A 175 -14.98 -2.04 0.37
CA CYS A 175 -13.94 -3.03 0.64
C CYS A 175 -14.45 -4.46 0.46
N GLY A 176 -15.58 -4.79 1.05
CA GLY A 176 -16.22 -6.10 0.92
C GLY A 176 -16.51 -6.45 -0.54
N LEU A 177 -17.09 -5.51 -1.28
CA LEU A 177 -17.35 -5.66 -2.70
C LEU A 177 -16.05 -5.89 -3.50
N MET A 178 -15.02 -5.09 -3.26
CA MET A 178 -13.71 -5.26 -3.92
C MET A 178 -13.12 -6.65 -3.64
N LEU A 179 -13.15 -7.12 -2.40
CA LEU A 179 -12.62 -8.43 -2.04
C LEU A 179 -13.43 -9.57 -2.66
N VAL A 180 -14.76 -9.48 -2.68
CA VAL A 180 -15.63 -10.48 -3.30
C VAL A 180 -15.40 -10.54 -4.81
N VAL A 181 -15.41 -9.40 -5.50
CA VAL A 181 -15.15 -9.34 -6.95
C VAL A 181 -13.76 -9.87 -7.27
N SER A 182 -12.75 -9.47 -6.48
CA SER A 182 -11.38 -9.95 -6.66
C SER A 182 -11.28 -11.47 -6.46
N TYR A 183 -11.98 -12.02 -5.47
CA TYR A 183 -12.03 -13.46 -5.26
C TYR A 183 -12.65 -14.19 -6.46
N ILE A 184 -13.78 -13.70 -6.96
CA ILE A 184 -14.44 -14.28 -8.14
C ILE A 184 -13.51 -14.25 -9.36
N VAL A 185 -12.85 -13.11 -9.61
CA VAL A 185 -11.97 -12.95 -10.78
C VAL A 185 -10.71 -13.82 -10.67
N VAL A 186 -10.09 -13.87 -9.49
CA VAL A 186 -8.82 -14.59 -9.29
C VAL A 186 -9.03 -16.09 -9.26
N TYR A 187 -10.05 -16.57 -8.56
CA TYR A 187 -10.31 -17.99 -8.40
C TYR A 187 -11.37 -18.55 -9.36
N GLY A 188 -11.94 -17.70 -10.22
CA GLY A 188 -13.00 -18.12 -11.16
C GLY A 188 -12.58 -19.29 -12.04
N ASP A 189 -11.41 -19.20 -12.64
CA ASP A 189 -10.88 -20.27 -13.52
C ASP A 189 -10.57 -21.55 -12.74
N TYR A 190 -9.98 -21.44 -11.57
CA TYR A 190 -9.68 -22.56 -10.68
C TYR A 190 -10.94 -23.33 -10.26
N PHE A 191 -12.05 -22.64 -10.00
CA PHE A 191 -13.34 -23.23 -9.61
C PHE A 191 -14.31 -23.44 -10.78
N MET A 192 -13.84 -23.40 -12.03
CA MET A 192 -14.67 -23.53 -13.23
C MET A 192 -15.86 -22.56 -13.23
N TRP A 193 -15.61 -21.33 -12.79
CA TRP A 193 -16.59 -20.24 -12.77
C TRP A 193 -17.90 -20.62 -12.08
N PHE A 194 -19.04 -20.45 -12.75
CA PHE A 194 -20.38 -20.67 -12.17
C PHE A 194 -20.79 -22.14 -11.98
N ASP A 195 -19.95 -23.10 -12.33
CA ASP A 195 -20.24 -24.52 -12.10
C ASP A 195 -20.09 -24.91 -10.63
N THR A 196 -19.28 -24.18 -9.87
CA THR A 196 -19.15 -24.40 -8.42
C THR A 196 -20.11 -23.55 -7.62
N LEU A 197 -20.70 -24.16 -6.58
CA LEU A 197 -21.66 -23.51 -5.69
C LEU A 197 -21.07 -22.29 -4.96
N ARG A 198 -19.75 -22.30 -4.71
CA ARG A 198 -19.03 -21.22 -4.00
C ARG A 198 -19.04 -19.92 -4.79
N ILE A 199 -18.73 -19.95 -6.08
CA ILE A 199 -18.74 -18.74 -6.91
C ILE A 199 -20.17 -18.29 -7.20
N ARG A 200 -21.10 -19.25 -7.41
CA ARG A 200 -22.52 -18.94 -7.64
C ARG A 200 -23.20 -18.21 -6.47
N ILE A 201 -22.78 -18.49 -5.22
CA ILE A 201 -23.34 -17.79 -4.03
C ILE A 201 -22.73 -16.38 -3.88
N LEU A 202 -21.51 -16.16 -4.33
CA LEU A 202 -20.79 -14.88 -4.20
C LEU A 202 -21.10 -13.90 -5.36
N SER A 203 -21.54 -14.39 -6.50
CA SER A 203 -21.92 -13.58 -7.66
C SER A 203 -23.34 -13.08 -7.57
#